data_479895294404d738285593c6c9f3ff46
#
_entry.id   479895294404d738285593c6c9f3ff46
#
_cell.length_a   1.000
_cell.length_b   1.000
_cell.length_c   1.000
_cell.angle_alpha   90.00
_cell.angle_beta   90.00
_cell.angle_gamma   90.00
#
_symmetry.space_group_name_H-M   'P 1'
#
loop_
_entity.id
_entity.type
_entity.pdbx_description
1 polymer ?
#
loop_
_entity_poly.entity_id
_entity_poly.type
_entity_poly.pdbx_seq_one_letter_code
_entity_poly.pdbx_strand_id
1 'polypeptide(L)'
;MATRVIDIGAGEHVTIDEVGSDGRGLLLVHGFTGGRVDFADHMEALAEAGWWVVAPDLRGHGDSWHPEDESEYSFDHFAGDMLSLVDALGWDRFVLLGHSMGGMIAQVAAAKRPGALDGLVLMDTTHGPLEIDRELAMLGAEIVREGGMAAVKEAMDALEGDGPLGTPANQRLLDERPGYRELGDQKFLGSSPAMYASMIGQMIDQLDRLQHLADLSVPTLVIVGEQDAPFLGPSEAMATAVPGARLEVITDAGHSPQFENPDAWRAVMLDFLAGV
;
A
#
# COMPACT_ATOMS: atom_id res chain seq x y z
N MET A 1 -2.53 9.59 -18.22
CA MET A 1 -2.96 8.45 -17.37
C MET A 1 -4.17 7.77 -18.01
N ALA A 2 -4.20 6.43 -18.07
CA ALA A 2 -5.31 5.63 -18.59
C ALA A 2 -5.78 4.64 -17.53
N THR A 3 -7.10 4.36 -17.49
CA THR A 3 -7.69 3.35 -16.60
C THR A 3 -8.06 2.11 -17.41
N ARG A 4 -7.68 0.93 -16.93
CA ARG A 4 -7.98 -0.36 -17.58
C ARG A 4 -8.41 -1.40 -16.56
N VAL A 5 -9.23 -2.36 -17.02
CA VAL A 5 -9.58 -3.58 -16.28
C VAL A 5 -8.76 -4.73 -16.86
N ILE A 6 -8.00 -5.40 -16.00
CA ILE A 6 -7.13 -6.52 -16.38
C ILE A 6 -7.71 -7.81 -15.78
N ASP A 7 -7.96 -8.80 -16.63
CA ASP A 7 -8.29 -10.15 -16.21
C ASP A 7 -7.01 -10.83 -15.68
N ILE A 8 -7.05 -11.29 -14.45
CA ILE A 8 -5.93 -11.97 -13.78
C ILE A 8 -6.16 -13.48 -13.64
N GLY A 9 -7.22 -13.99 -14.27
CA GLY A 9 -7.59 -15.40 -14.27
C GLY A 9 -8.74 -15.73 -13.31
N ALA A 10 -9.29 -16.93 -13.42
CA ALA A 10 -10.39 -17.45 -12.59
C ALA A 10 -11.67 -16.58 -12.54
N GLY A 11 -11.83 -15.64 -13.44
CA GLY A 11 -12.93 -14.66 -13.42
C GLY A 11 -12.68 -13.45 -12.53
N GLU A 12 -11.48 -13.34 -11.99
CA GLU A 12 -11.02 -12.22 -11.18
C GLU A 12 -10.44 -11.10 -12.04
N HIS A 13 -10.64 -9.87 -11.64
CA HIS A 13 -10.13 -8.71 -12.36
C HIS A 13 -9.53 -7.67 -11.41
N VAL A 14 -8.56 -6.95 -11.92
CA VAL A 14 -7.92 -5.80 -11.26
C VAL A 14 -8.10 -4.58 -12.14
N THR A 15 -8.62 -3.51 -11.57
CA THR A 15 -8.67 -2.20 -12.23
C THR A 15 -7.38 -1.45 -11.90
N ILE A 16 -6.75 -0.94 -12.95
CA ILE A 16 -5.47 -0.22 -12.84
C ILE A 16 -5.58 1.17 -13.42
N ASP A 17 -4.80 2.10 -12.86
CA ASP A 17 -4.37 3.30 -13.58
C ASP A 17 -2.95 3.08 -14.08
N GLU A 18 -2.65 3.52 -15.31
CA GLU A 18 -1.34 3.36 -15.92
C GLU A 18 -0.87 4.63 -16.65
N VAL A 19 0.46 4.84 -16.64
CA VAL A 19 1.15 5.85 -17.44
C VAL A 19 2.40 5.23 -18.03
N GLY A 20 2.64 5.46 -19.32
CA GLY A 20 3.67 4.75 -20.09
C GLY A 20 3.15 3.40 -20.60
N SER A 21 3.92 2.75 -21.48
CA SER A 21 3.53 1.46 -22.08
C SER A 21 4.72 0.63 -22.56
N ASP A 22 5.93 1.18 -22.54
CA ASP A 22 7.15 0.60 -23.11
C ASP A 22 8.40 0.78 -22.22
N GLY A 23 8.22 1.33 -21.02
CA GLY A 23 9.26 1.46 -20.00
C GLY A 23 9.45 0.19 -19.16
N ARG A 24 10.39 0.27 -18.21
CA ARG A 24 10.53 -0.75 -17.15
C ARG A 24 9.31 -0.70 -16.23
N GLY A 25 8.83 -1.86 -15.78
CA GLY A 25 7.64 -1.94 -14.94
C GLY A 25 7.87 -1.35 -13.54
N LEU A 26 6.95 -0.48 -13.12
CA LEU A 26 6.86 0.04 -11.75
C LEU A 26 5.44 -0.15 -11.23
N LEU A 27 5.28 -1.06 -10.27
CA LEU A 27 4.00 -1.38 -9.63
C LEU A 27 3.88 -0.66 -8.29
N LEU A 28 2.82 0.16 -8.12
CA LEU A 28 2.56 0.97 -6.93
C LEU A 28 1.34 0.43 -6.19
N VAL A 29 1.55 -0.25 -5.06
CA VAL A 29 0.51 -0.96 -4.31
C VAL A 29 0.10 -0.16 -3.08
N HIS A 30 -1.18 0.22 -3.02
CA HIS A 30 -1.76 1.03 -1.93
C HIS A 30 -1.97 0.25 -0.63
N GLY A 31 -2.30 0.96 0.45
CA GLY A 31 -2.57 0.43 1.78
C GLY A 31 -4.02 -0.02 2.00
N PHE A 32 -4.31 -0.38 3.25
CA PHE A 32 -5.66 -0.75 3.73
C PHE A 32 -6.65 0.40 3.48
N THR A 33 -7.80 0.09 2.88
CA THR A 33 -8.83 1.06 2.46
C THR A 33 -8.32 2.18 1.52
N GLY A 34 -7.16 1.99 0.90
CA GLY A 34 -6.61 2.88 -0.13
C GLY A 34 -7.21 2.64 -1.52
N GLY A 35 -6.50 3.09 -2.55
CA GLY A 35 -6.90 2.89 -3.95
C GLY A 35 -5.79 3.29 -4.93
N ARG A 36 -5.95 2.92 -6.21
CA ARG A 36 -5.02 3.27 -7.30
C ARG A 36 -4.72 4.78 -7.40
N VAL A 37 -5.66 5.60 -6.95
CA VAL A 37 -5.56 7.05 -6.95
C VAL A 37 -4.53 7.60 -5.94
N ASP A 38 -4.01 6.78 -5.02
CA ASP A 38 -3.08 7.21 -3.97
C ASP A 38 -1.72 7.64 -4.52
N PHE A 39 -1.42 7.29 -5.77
CA PHE A 39 -0.19 7.65 -6.46
C PHE A 39 -0.40 8.54 -7.70
N ALA A 40 -1.65 8.92 -7.99
CA ALA A 40 -2.00 9.61 -9.23
C ALA A 40 -1.18 10.89 -9.51
N ASP A 41 -0.87 11.67 -8.47
CA ASP A 41 -0.11 12.92 -8.57
C ASP A 41 1.37 12.71 -8.97
N HIS A 42 1.85 11.47 -8.95
CA HIS A 42 3.26 11.14 -9.19
C HIS A 42 3.50 10.34 -10.47
N MET A 43 2.47 9.66 -10.97
CA MET A 43 2.63 8.68 -12.05
C MET A 43 3.22 9.28 -13.33
N GLU A 44 2.81 10.50 -13.71
CA GLU A 44 3.35 11.18 -14.90
C GLU A 44 4.86 11.47 -14.75
N ALA A 45 5.30 11.99 -13.58
CA ALA A 45 6.71 12.29 -13.35
C ALA A 45 7.59 11.02 -13.32
N LEU A 46 7.07 9.91 -12.78
CA LEU A 46 7.74 8.62 -12.78
C LEU A 46 7.82 8.04 -14.21
N ALA A 47 6.78 8.22 -15.01
CA ALA A 47 6.78 7.79 -16.41
C ALA A 47 7.73 8.63 -17.28
N GLU A 48 7.84 9.93 -17.06
CA GLU A 48 8.82 10.80 -17.70
C GLU A 48 10.27 10.38 -17.41
N ALA A 49 10.50 9.69 -16.27
CA ALA A 49 11.78 9.09 -15.93
C ALA A 49 12.04 7.72 -16.60
N GLY A 50 11.15 7.28 -17.50
CA GLY A 50 11.32 6.07 -18.32
C GLY A 50 10.65 4.81 -17.75
N TRP A 51 9.69 4.95 -16.82
CA TRP A 51 8.97 3.82 -16.24
C TRP A 51 7.60 3.63 -16.86
N TRP A 52 7.17 2.38 -17.00
CA TRP A 52 5.76 2.05 -17.18
C TRP A 52 5.15 1.88 -15.80
N VAL A 53 4.45 2.92 -15.35
CA VAL A 53 3.89 3.02 -14.00
C VAL A 53 2.49 2.47 -13.97
N VAL A 54 2.23 1.54 -13.06
CA VAL A 54 0.91 0.93 -12.85
C VAL A 54 0.55 1.00 -11.37
N ALA A 55 -0.65 1.51 -11.09
CA ALA A 55 -1.25 1.51 -9.76
C ALA A 55 -2.58 0.75 -9.82
N PRO A 56 -2.71 -0.42 -9.16
CA PRO A 56 -3.96 -1.17 -9.10
C PRO A 56 -4.86 -0.71 -7.96
N ASP A 57 -6.17 -0.91 -8.09
CA ASP A 57 -7.02 -1.17 -6.94
C ASP A 57 -6.81 -2.64 -6.53
N LEU A 58 -6.55 -2.89 -5.27
CA LEU A 58 -6.45 -4.26 -4.74
C LEU A 58 -7.82 -4.94 -4.71
N ARG A 59 -7.87 -6.29 -4.65
CA ARG A 59 -9.15 -6.99 -4.43
C ARG A 59 -9.90 -6.40 -3.24
N GLY A 60 -11.21 -6.24 -3.36
CA GLY A 60 -12.04 -5.61 -2.35
C GLY A 60 -11.88 -4.09 -2.21
N HIS A 61 -11.21 -3.43 -3.17
CA HIS A 61 -11.03 -1.97 -3.21
C HIS A 61 -11.45 -1.42 -4.57
N GLY A 62 -11.96 -0.19 -4.55
CA GLY A 62 -12.29 0.58 -5.75
C GLY A 62 -13.14 -0.17 -6.77
N ASP A 63 -12.63 -0.29 -8.00
CA ASP A 63 -13.32 -0.93 -9.10
C ASP A 63 -12.79 -2.36 -9.41
N SER A 64 -11.92 -2.92 -8.55
CA SER A 64 -11.43 -4.29 -8.69
C SER A 64 -12.43 -5.32 -8.18
N TRP A 65 -12.14 -6.60 -8.33
CA TRP A 65 -13.00 -7.68 -7.87
C TRP A 65 -13.27 -7.64 -6.35
N HIS A 66 -14.56 -7.79 -5.96
CA HIS A 66 -15.03 -7.73 -4.59
C HIS A 66 -15.68 -9.07 -4.18
N PRO A 67 -14.92 -10.11 -3.78
CA PRO A 67 -15.52 -11.31 -3.21
C PRO A 67 -16.25 -11.03 -1.91
N GLU A 68 -17.38 -11.74 -1.69
CA GLU A 68 -18.18 -11.60 -0.47
C GLU A 68 -17.65 -12.43 0.69
N ASP A 69 -16.88 -13.49 0.40
CA ASP A 69 -16.33 -14.39 1.41
C ASP A 69 -15.03 -13.85 2.01
N GLU A 70 -14.98 -13.69 3.32
CA GLU A 70 -13.79 -13.24 4.06
C GLU A 70 -12.57 -14.14 3.82
N SER A 71 -12.75 -15.43 3.51
CA SER A 71 -11.67 -16.37 3.24
C SER A 71 -10.91 -16.07 1.93
N GLU A 72 -11.51 -15.29 1.02
CA GLU A 72 -10.88 -14.83 -0.22
C GLU A 72 -9.87 -13.68 -0.01
N TYR A 73 -9.73 -13.20 1.22
CA TYR A 73 -8.81 -12.11 1.57
C TYR A 73 -7.70 -12.61 2.48
N SER A 74 -6.48 -12.60 1.97
CA SER A 74 -5.27 -12.89 2.72
C SER A 74 -4.07 -12.23 2.04
N PHE A 75 -2.97 -12.05 2.77
CA PHE A 75 -1.72 -11.57 2.16
C PHE A 75 -1.27 -12.44 0.99
N ASP A 76 -1.53 -13.75 1.06
CA ASP A 76 -1.22 -14.68 -0.03
C ASP A 76 -2.07 -14.46 -1.28
N HIS A 77 -3.36 -14.19 -1.12
CA HIS A 77 -4.25 -13.86 -2.23
C HIS A 77 -3.86 -12.52 -2.86
N PHE A 78 -3.67 -11.47 -2.07
CA PHE A 78 -3.24 -10.17 -2.58
C PHE A 78 -1.90 -10.24 -3.33
N ALA A 79 -0.91 -10.94 -2.77
CA ALA A 79 0.37 -11.13 -3.44
C ALA A 79 0.23 -11.95 -4.73
N GLY A 80 -0.65 -12.95 -4.74
CA GLY A 80 -1.01 -13.74 -5.93
C GLY A 80 -1.59 -12.86 -7.02
N ASP A 81 -2.55 -11.99 -6.70
CA ASP A 81 -3.15 -11.05 -7.64
C ASP A 81 -2.12 -10.11 -8.27
N MET A 82 -1.22 -9.55 -7.44
CA MET A 82 -0.19 -8.65 -7.94
C MET A 82 0.79 -9.37 -8.89
N LEU A 83 1.15 -10.60 -8.58
CA LEU A 83 1.99 -11.40 -9.47
C LEU A 83 1.26 -11.82 -10.74
N SER A 84 -0.04 -12.14 -10.68
CA SER A 84 -0.87 -12.41 -11.86
C SER A 84 -1.06 -11.17 -12.73
N LEU A 85 -1.23 -9.98 -12.10
CA LEU A 85 -1.27 -8.71 -12.81
C LEU A 85 0.03 -8.46 -13.58
N VAL A 86 1.18 -8.66 -12.95
CA VAL A 86 2.51 -8.53 -13.57
C VAL A 86 2.65 -9.47 -14.78
N ASP A 87 2.19 -10.72 -14.66
CA ASP A 87 2.19 -11.69 -15.75
C ASP A 87 1.26 -11.25 -16.90
N ALA A 88 0.07 -10.72 -16.59
CA ALA A 88 -0.89 -10.19 -17.57
C ALA A 88 -0.37 -8.93 -18.28
N LEU A 89 0.47 -8.13 -17.63
CA LEU A 89 1.15 -6.98 -18.23
C LEU A 89 2.37 -7.38 -19.07
N GLY A 90 2.79 -8.66 -18.99
CA GLY A 90 3.95 -9.17 -19.72
C GLY A 90 5.30 -8.71 -19.13
N TRP A 91 5.35 -8.43 -17.84
CA TRP A 91 6.57 -7.99 -17.18
C TRP A 91 7.37 -9.18 -16.62
N ASP A 92 8.52 -9.44 -17.17
CA ASP A 92 9.46 -10.43 -16.62
C ASP A 92 10.14 -9.92 -15.34
N ARG A 93 10.40 -8.60 -15.31
CA ARG A 93 11.00 -7.90 -14.16
C ARG A 93 10.34 -6.55 -13.92
N PHE A 94 10.29 -6.13 -12.65
CA PHE A 94 9.66 -4.87 -12.27
C PHE A 94 10.19 -4.35 -10.93
N VAL A 95 9.96 -3.08 -10.64
CA VAL A 95 10.09 -2.51 -9.30
C VAL A 95 8.73 -2.55 -8.61
N LEU A 96 8.71 -2.98 -7.36
CA LEU A 96 7.51 -3.07 -6.53
C LEU A 96 7.59 -2.06 -5.40
N LEU A 97 6.63 -1.14 -5.33
CA LEU A 97 6.39 -0.30 -4.16
C LEU A 97 5.13 -0.79 -3.45
N GLY A 98 5.22 -0.98 -2.13
CA GLY A 98 4.06 -1.24 -1.29
C GLY A 98 3.97 -0.24 -0.14
N HIS A 99 2.81 0.39 0.01
CA HIS A 99 2.49 1.33 1.08
C HIS A 99 1.64 0.64 2.16
N SER A 100 2.03 0.75 3.43
CA SER A 100 1.25 0.24 4.56
C SER A 100 0.93 -1.26 4.40
N MET A 101 -0.35 -1.66 4.35
CA MET A 101 -0.75 -3.04 4.01
C MET A 101 -0.16 -3.48 2.66
N GLY A 102 -0.08 -2.60 1.67
CA GLY A 102 0.59 -2.89 0.40
C GLY A 102 2.07 -3.27 0.57
N GLY A 103 2.75 -2.70 1.56
CA GLY A 103 4.12 -3.09 1.93
C GLY A 103 4.19 -4.50 2.54
N MET A 104 3.21 -4.88 3.36
CA MET A 104 3.10 -6.25 3.87
C MET A 104 2.84 -7.25 2.73
N ILE A 105 2.00 -6.87 1.75
CA ILE A 105 1.74 -7.64 0.52
C ILE A 105 3.02 -7.75 -0.32
N ALA A 106 3.75 -6.66 -0.49
CA ALA A 106 4.99 -6.62 -1.27
C ALA A 106 6.07 -7.55 -0.69
N GLN A 107 6.17 -7.67 0.63
CA GLN A 107 7.06 -8.63 1.29
C GLN A 107 6.70 -10.08 0.94
N VAL A 108 5.41 -10.42 0.92
CA VAL A 108 4.94 -11.76 0.53
C VAL A 108 5.20 -12.01 -0.97
N ALA A 109 4.93 -11.04 -1.83
CA ALA A 109 5.21 -11.14 -3.26
C ALA A 109 6.72 -11.31 -3.55
N ALA A 110 7.57 -10.56 -2.85
CA ALA A 110 9.02 -10.68 -2.94
C ALA A 110 9.53 -12.06 -2.52
N ALA A 111 8.95 -12.65 -1.46
CA ALA A 111 9.29 -14.01 -1.03
C ALA A 111 8.84 -15.07 -2.05
N LYS A 112 7.67 -14.89 -2.68
CA LYS A 112 7.14 -15.82 -3.70
C LYS A 112 7.93 -15.78 -5.02
N ARG A 113 8.37 -14.61 -5.46
CA ARG A 113 9.04 -14.43 -6.77
C ARG A 113 10.23 -13.45 -6.67
N PRO A 114 11.27 -13.76 -5.89
CA PRO A 114 12.39 -12.84 -5.65
C PRO A 114 13.17 -12.50 -6.92
N GLY A 115 13.22 -13.42 -7.90
CA GLY A 115 13.94 -13.22 -9.17
C GLY A 115 13.27 -12.24 -10.14
N ALA A 116 12.00 -11.87 -9.91
CA ALA A 116 11.26 -10.94 -10.76
C ALA A 116 11.43 -9.45 -10.36
N LEU A 117 12.05 -9.17 -9.22
CA LEU A 117 12.21 -7.81 -8.75
C LEU A 117 13.51 -7.18 -9.22
N ASP A 118 13.41 -5.99 -9.81
CA ASP A 118 14.54 -5.08 -10.04
C ASP A 118 14.81 -4.20 -8.82
N GLY A 119 13.77 -3.89 -8.05
CA GLY A 119 13.83 -3.13 -6.81
C GLY A 119 12.59 -3.35 -5.95
N LEU A 120 12.74 -3.12 -4.66
CA LEU A 120 11.65 -3.20 -3.67
C LEU A 120 11.60 -1.89 -2.87
N VAL A 121 10.42 -1.29 -2.77
CA VAL A 121 10.18 -0.11 -1.92
C VAL A 121 9.13 -0.47 -0.88
N LEU A 122 9.50 -0.36 0.40
CA LEU A 122 8.65 -0.61 1.56
C LEU A 122 8.36 0.73 2.22
N MET A 123 7.12 1.21 2.12
CA MET A 123 6.74 2.55 2.54
C MET A 123 5.72 2.49 3.68
N ASP A 124 6.05 3.14 4.82
CA ASP A 124 5.19 3.26 6.01
C ASP A 124 4.52 1.94 6.37
N THR A 125 5.32 0.88 6.53
CA THR A 125 4.86 -0.50 6.70
C THR A 125 5.62 -1.23 7.82
N THR A 126 5.18 -2.45 8.13
CA THR A 126 5.81 -3.31 9.14
C THR A 126 6.14 -4.68 8.57
N HIS A 127 7.16 -5.31 9.12
CA HIS A 127 7.55 -6.70 8.81
C HIS A 127 6.81 -7.75 9.63
N GLY A 128 6.16 -7.35 10.72
CA GLY A 128 5.52 -8.23 11.70
C GLY A 128 4.13 -7.74 12.08
N PRO A 129 3.60 -8.22 13.21
CA PRO A 129 2.30 -7.83 13.72
C PRO A 129 2.12 -6.32 13.79
N LEU A 130 0.95 -5.83 13.37
CA LEU A 130 0.61 -4.43 13.49
C LEU A 130 0.27 -4.12 14.96
N GLU A 131 1.02 -3.21 15.57
CA GLU A 131 0.84 -2.81 16.97
C GLU A 131 -0.25 -1.74 17.10
N ILE A 132 -1.50 -2.18 17.16
CA ILE A 132 -2.68 -1.34 17.40
C ILE A 132 -3.56 -1.93 18.49
N ASP A 133 -4.52 -1.16 18.99
CA ASP A 133 -5.51 -1.64 19.94
C ASP A 133 -6.35 -2.76 19.30
N ARG A 134 -6.08 -4.00 19.72
CA ARG A 134 -6.72 -5.20 19.19
C ARG A 134 -8.24 -5.22 19.45
N GLU A 135 -8.67 -4.80 20.64
CA GLU A 135 -10.09 -4.84 21.00
C GLU A 135 -10.88 -3.87 20.12
N LEU A 136 -10.36 -2.65 19.95
CA LEU A 136 -10.97 -1.64 19.09
C LEU A 136 -10.96 -2.08 17.60
N ALA A 137 -9.87 -2.67 17.13
CA ALA A 137 -9.76 -3.16 15.77
C ALA A 137 -10.77 -4.29 15.48
N MET A 138 -10.89 -5.25 16.40
CA MET A 138 -11.84 -6.36 16.27
C MET A 138 -13.29 -5.90 16.41
N LEU A 139 -13.58 -4.87 17.23
CA LEU A 139 -14.88 -4.23 17.26
C LEU A 139 -15.24 -3.62 15.91
N GLY A 140 -14.29 -2.97 15.23
CA GLY A 140 -14.47 -2.48 13.86
C GLY A 140 -14.83 -3.61 12.87
N ALA A 141 -14.20 -4.79 13.00
CA ALA A 141 -14.53 -5.97 12.21
C ALA A 141 -15.96 -6.50 12.48
N GLU A 142 -16.45 -6.42 13.71
CA GLU A 142 -17.82 -6.80 14.05
C GLU A 142 -18.83 -5.80 13.47
N ILE A 143 -18.58 -4.49 13.66
CA ILE A 143 -19.44 -3.43 13.13
C ILE A 143 -19.56 -3.54 11.60
N VAL A 144 -18.47 -3.80 10.90
CA VAL A 144 -18.50 -3.92 9.44
C VAL A 144 -19.30 -5.11 8.95
N ARG A 145 -19.26 -6.26 9.65
CA ARG A 145 -20.07 -7.45 9.32
C ARG A 145 -21.56 -7.20 9.47
N GLU A 146 -21.95 -6.39 10.46
CA GLU A 146 -23.36 -6.12 10.75
C GLU A 146 -23.93 -4.96 9.93
N GLY A 147 -23.14 -3.89 9.73
CA GLY A 147 -23.63 -2.63 9.15
C GLY A 147 -22.86 -2.12 7.96
N GLY A 148 -21.83 -2.84 7.49
CA GLY A 148 -21.02 -2.44 6.35
C GLY A 148 -20.07 -1.28 6.66
N MET A 149 -19.37 -0.81 5.60
CA MET A 149 -18.35 0.25 5.73
C MET A 149 -18.92 1.57 6.27
N ALA A 150 -20.19 1.88 5.97
CA ALA A 150 -20.83 3.09 6.46
C ALA A 150 -20.99 3.09 7.99
N ALA A 151 -21.31 1.94 8.59
CA ALA A 151 -21.44 1.82 10.05
C ALA A 151 -20.08 1.97 10.76
N VAL A 152 -19.01 1.42 10.18
CA VAL A 152 -17.66 1.63 10.71
C VAL A 152 -17.25 3.10 10.60
N LYS A 153 -17.52 3.74 9.46
CA LYS A 153 -17.24 5.17 9.26
C LYS A 153 -17.95 6.03 10.33
N GLU A 154 -19.24 5.78 10.55
CA GLU A 154 -20.01 6.48 11.57
C GLU A 154 -19.43 6.27 12.98
N ALA A 155 -19.02 5.03 13.30
CA ALA A 155 -18.39 4.72 14.57
C ALA A 155 -17.04 5.42 14.73
N MET A 156 -16.20 5.44 13.68
CA MET A 156 -14.92 6.16 13.67
C MET A 156 -15.09 7.67 13.82
N ASP A 157 -16.06 8.26 13.12
CA ASP A 157 -16.36 9.69 13.20
C ASP A 157 -16.89 10.11 14.57
N ALA A 158 -17.52 9.18 15.32
CA ALA A 158 -18.01 9.41 16.67
C ALA A 158 -16.90 9.32 17.74
N LEU A 159 -15.74 8.74 17.42
CA LEU A 159 -14.59 8.72 18.32
C LEU A 159 -13.93 10.10 18.34
N GLU A 160 -13.67 10.61 19.54
CA GLU A 160 -12.90 11.86 19.70
C GLU A 160 -11.42 11.61 19.40
N GLY A 161 -10.83 12.44 18.52
CA GLY A 161 -9.40 12.43 18.18
C GLY A 161 -9.12 12.05 16.72
N ASP A 162 -7.87 12.24 16.32
CA ASP A 162 -7.43 12.11 14.93
C ASP A 162 -7.11 10.64 14.53
N GLY A 163 -7.40 9.70 15.43
CA GLY A 163 -7.06 8.28 15.24
C GLY A 163 -5.54 8.00 15.26
N PRO A 164 -5.16 6.73 15.09
CA PRO A 164 -3.74 6.32 15.22
C PRO A 164 -2.83 6.86 14.11
N LEU A 165 -3.39 7.33 12.99
CA LEU A 165 -2.67 7.92 11.86
C LEU A 165 -2.81 9.45 11.79
N GLY A 166 -3.46 10.06 12.78
CA GLY A 166 -3.58 11.51 12.90
C GLY A 166 -2.25 12.16 13.26
N THR A 167 -1.68 12.92 12.34
CA THR A 167 -0.41 13.62 12.52
C THR A 167 -0.57 15.09 12.15
N PRO A 168 0.32 15.99 12.62
CA PRO A 168 0.33 17.38 12.14
C PRO A 168 0.40 17.50 10.62
N ALA A 169 1.14 16.64 9.95
CA ALA A 169 1.23 16.62 8.48
C ALA A 169 -0.10 16.22 7.83
N ASN A 170 -0.78 15.21 8.37
CA ASN A 170 -2.09 14.80 7.91
C ASN A 170 -3.14 15.91 8.13
N GLN A 171 -3.14 16.55 9.32
CA GLN A 171 -4.05 17.66 9.59
C GLN A 171 -3.83 18.83 8.63
N ARG A 172 -2.57 19.20 8.37
CA ARG A 172 -2.22 20.23 7.38
C ARG A 172 -2.79 19.87 6.00
N LEU A 173 -2.64 18.62 5.57
CA LEU A 173 -3.14 18.16 4.28
C LEU A 173 -4.67 18.24 4.19
N LEU A 174 -5.38 17.87 5.26
CA LEU A 174 -6.84 18.01 5.37
C LEU A 174 -7.30 19.46 5.28
N ASP A 175 -6.51 20.40 5.85
CA ASP A 175 -6.84 21.83 5.85
C ASP A 175 -6.49 22.52 4.51
N GLU A 176 -5.41 22.11 3.86
CA GLU A 176 -4.84 22.81 2.69
C GLU A 176 -5.25 22.20 1.34
N ARG A 177 -5.61 20.89 1.30
CA ARG A 177 -5.97 20.21 0.05
C ARG A 177 -7.47 19.99 -0.07
N PRO A 178 -8.19 20.84 -0.84
CA PRO A 178 -9.63 20.64 -1.08
C PRO A 178 -9.91 19.27 -1.69
N GLY A 179 -10.94 18.59 -1.19
CA GLY A 179 -11.35 17.28 -1.70
C GLY A 179 -10.56 16.09 -1.14
N TYR A 180 -9.52 16.31 -0.32
CA TYR A 180 -8.71 15.20 0.20
C TYR A 180 -9.49 14.33 1.19
N ARG A 181 -10.30 14.95 2.07
CA ARG A 181 -11.19 14.23 2.99
C ARG A 181 -12.23 13.42 2.24
N GLU A 182 -12.86 14.03 1.25
CA GLU A 182 -13.87 13.38 0.40
C GLU A 182 -13.28 12.20 -0.38
N LEU A 183 -12.05 12.33 -0.85
CA LEU A 183 -11.31 11.24 -1.50
C LEU A 183 -11.07 10.08 -0.52
N GLY A 184 -10.66 10.37 0.71
CA GLY A 184 -10.48 9.39 1.78
C GLY A 184 -11.79 8.67 2.09
N ASP A 185 -12.87 9.40 2.28
CA ASP A 185 -14.21 8.86 2.55
C ASP A 185 -14.71 7.98 1.39
N GLN A 186 -14.50 8.40 0.15
CA GLN A 186 -14.88 7.64 -1.04
C GLN A 186 -14.14 6.30 -1.11
N LYS A 187 -12.83 6.28 -0.90
CA LYS A 187 -12.02 5.05 -0.89
C LYS A 187 -12.46 4.11 0.24
N PHE A 188 -12.61 4.65 1.44
CA PHE A 188 -13.05 3.89 2.60
C PHE A 188 -14.40 3.23 2.37
N LEU A 189 -15.41 4.01 1.96
CA LEU A 189 -16.78 3.53 1.71
C LEU A 189 -16.86 2.60 0.48
N GLY A 190 -15.96 2.73 -0.47
CA GLY A 190 -15.82 1.86 -1.64
C GLY A 190 -15.09 0.54 -1.36
N SER A 191 -14.56 0.34 -0.14
CA SER A 191 -13.90 -0.91 0.24
C SER A 191 -14.92 -1.99 0.61
N SER A 192 -14.55 -3.27 0.37
CA SER A 192 -15.38 -4.43 0.72
C SER A 192 -15.46 -4.61 2.24
N PRO A 193 -16.68 -4.80 2.80
CA PRO A 193 -16.86 -5.19 4.20
C PRO A 193 -16.12 -6.49 4.56
N ALA A 194 -16.15 -7.49 3.67
CA ALA A 194 -15.46 -8.76 3.88
C ALA A 194 -13.93 -8.59 3.88
N MET A 195 -13.39 -7.74 3.00
CA MET A 195 -11.97 -7.37 3.00
C MET A 195 -11.58 -6.72 4.33
N TYR A 196 -12.34 -5.71 4.76
CA TYR A 196 -12.06 -4.99 6.01
C TYR A 196 -12.05 -5.96 7.21
N ALA A 197 -13.12 -6.76 7.36
CA ALA A 197 -13.26 -7.71 8.48
C ALA A 197 -12.14 -8.75 8.53
N SER A 198 -11.73 -9.29 7.36
CA SER A 198 -10.68 -10.28 7.27
C SER A 198 -9.30 -9.67 7.54
N MET A 199 -8.96 -8.58 6.85
CA MET A 199 -7.59 -8.09 6.83
C MET A 199 -7.18 -7.36 8.10
N ILE A 200 -8.11 -6.72 8.81
CA ILE A 200 -7.75 -6.07 10.08
C ILE A 200 -7.20 -7.08 11.10
N GLY A 201 -7.81 -8.25 11.20
CA GLY A 201 -7.31 -9.33 12.05
C GLY A 201 -5.98 -9.89 11.57
N GLN A 202 -5.84 -10.11 10.25
CA GLN A 202 -4.61 -10.65 9.67
C GLN A 202 -3.41 -9.71 9.81
N MET A 203 -3.61 -8.39 9.73
CA MET A 203 -2.54 -7.42 9.97
C MET A 203 -2.02 -7.47 11.41
N ILE A 204 -2.91 -7.70 12.38
CA ILE A 204 -2.55 -7.83 13.80
C ILE A 204 -1.86 -9.16 14.09
N ASP A 205 -2.30 -10.25 13.44
CA ASP A 205 -1.85 -11.62 13.72
C ASP A 205 -0.81 -12.15 12.73
N GLN A 206 -0.33 -11.32 11.80
CA GLN A 206 0.65 -11.73 10.80
C GLN A 206 1.98 -12.21 11.43
N LEU A 207 2.64 -13.12 10.73
CA LEU A 207 3.96 -13.60 11.13
C LEU A 207 5.02 -12.52 10.88
N ASP A 208 6.05 -12.52 11.72
CA ASP A 208 7.25 -11.71 11.52
C ASP A 208 8.03 -12.24 10.30
N ARG A 209 8.29 -11.36 9.33
CA ARG A 209 8.99 -11.66 8.07
C ARG A 209 10.42 -11.11 8.02
N LEU A 210 10.90 -10.52 9.12
CA LEU A 210 12.19 -9.83 9.12
C LEU A 210 13.35 -10.73 8.67
N GLN A 211 13.31 -12.01 9.08
CA GLN A 211 14.32 -12.96 8.66
C GLN A 211 14.25 -13.29 7.16
N HIS A 212 13.05 -13.38 6.59
CA HIS A 212 12.89 -13.59 5.14
C HIS A 212 13.37 -12.37 4.33
N LEU A 213 13.16 -11.16 4.87
CA LEU A 213 13.68 -9.94 4.26
C LEU A 213 15.21 -9.90 4.26
N ALA A 214 15.85 -10.44 5.30
CA ALA A 214 17.31 -10.54 5.38
C ALA A 214 17.94 -11.43 4.28
N ASP A 215 17.17 -12.33 3.70
CA ASP A 215 17.60 -13.21 2.59
C ASP A 215 17.42 -12.55 1.20
N LEU A 216 16.81 -11.36 1.12
CA LEU A 216 16.63 -10.65 -0.14
C LEU A 216 17.97 -10.10 -0.66
N SER A 217 18.14 -10.22 -1.98
CA SER A 217 19.30 -9.67 -2.70
C SER A 217 18.91 -8.60 -3.73
N VAL A 218 17.70 -8.07 -3.62
CA VAL A 218 17.19 -7.02 -4.50
C VAL A 218 17.49 -5.63 -3.89
N PRO A 219 17.86 -4.62 -4.68
CA PRO A 219 17.94 -3.25 -4.21
C PRO A 219 16.67 -2.86 -3.46
N THR A 220 16.82 -2.41 -2.21
CA THR A 220 15.66 -2.13 -1.35
C THR A 220 15.74 -0.72 -0.80
N LEU A 221 14.63 0.00 -0.89
CA LEU A 221 14.40 1.29 -0.26
C LEU A 221 13.29 1.14 0.79
N VAL A 222 13.55 1.61 1.99
CA VAL A 222 12.55 1.74 3.04
C VAL A 222 12.25 3.22 3.22
N ILE A 223 10.98 3.60 3.12
CA ILE A 223 10.51 4.99 3.30
C ILE A 223 9.60 5.02 4.51
N VAL A 224 9.73 6.06 5.34
CA VAL A 224 8.82 6.31 6.45
C VAL A 224 8.66 7.81 6.68
N GLY A 225 7.46 8.26 6.99
CA GLY A 225 7.23 9.64 7.42
C GLY A 225 7.79 9.90 8.82
N GLU A 226 8.42 11.06 9.03
CA GLU A 226 9.00 11.46 10.32
C GLU A 226 7.99 11.42 11.48
N GLN A 227 6.72 11.66 11.17
CA GLN A 227 5.63 11.71 12.14
C GLN A 227 4.86 10.38 12.27
N ASP A 228 5.22 9.36 11.50
CA ASP A 228 4.55 8.05 11.49
C ASP A 228 5.13 7.12 12.57
N ALA A 229 4.93 7.53 13.82
CA ALA A 229 5.53 6.90 14.99
C ALA A 229 5.38 5.36 15.05
N PRO A 230 4.22 4.75 14.70
CA PRO A 230 4.08 3.29 14.73
C PRO A 230 4.99 2.54 13.76
N PHE A 231 5.41 3.19 12.67
CA PHE A 231 6.18 2.55 11.60
C PHE A 231 7.67 2.93 11.57
N LEU A 232 8.12 3.89 12.38
CA LEU A 232 9.55 4.27 12.47
C LEU A 232 10.43 3.07 12.89
N GLY A 233 10.12 2.42 14.01
CA GLY A 233 10.85 1.27 14.49
C GLY A 233 10.87 0.08 13.53
N PRO A 234 9.72 -0.37 13.02
CA PRO A 234 9.67 -1.39 11.96
C PRO A 234 10.48 -1.04 10.72
N SER A 235 10.46 0.21 10.27
CA SER A 235 11.25 0.68 9.11
C SER A 235 12.75 0.61 9.35
N GLU A 236 13.23 1.04 10.52
CA GLU A 236 14.63 0.90 10.92
C GLU A 236 15.07 -0.57 10.98
N ALA A 237 14.19 -1.45 11.51
CA ALA A 237 14.46 -2.88 11.59
C ALA A 237 14.57 -3.51 10.19
N MET A 238 13.65 -3.19 9.27
CA MET A 238 13.69 -3.68 7.89
C MET A 238 14.94 -3.19 7.14
N ALA A 239 15.26 -1.90 7.24
CA ALA A 239 16.44 -1.33 6.59
C ALA A 239 17.75 -1.91 7.14
N THR A 240 17.77 -2.30 8.42
CA THR A 240 18.93 -2.96 9.04
C THR A 240 19.05 -4.42 8.61
N ALA A 241 17.93 -5.13 8.46
CA ALA A 241 17.90 -6.54 8.14
C ALA A 241 18.21 -6.83 6.67
N VAL A 242 17.70 -6.01 5.75
CA VAL A 242 17.90 -6.22 4.30
C VAL A 242 19.29 -5.75 3.88
N PRO A 243 20.14 -6.63 3.30
CA PRO A 243 21.49 -6.26 2.89
C PRO A 243 21.51 -5.13 1.87
N GLY A 244 22.16 -4.02 2.20
CA GLY A 244 22.28 -2.86 1.32
C GLY A 244 21.03 -2.01 1.17
N ALA A 245 20.00 -2.23 1.98
CA ALA A 245 18.82 -1.40 1.99
C ALA A 245 19.14 0.03 2.43
N ARG A 246 18.42 0.99 1.86
CA ARG A 246 18.47 2.41 2.20
C ARG A 246 17.21 2.78 2.98
N LEU A 247 17.38 3.52 4.09
CA LEU A 247 16.27 4.11 4.84
C LEU A 247 16.19 5.60 4.52
N GLU A 248 15.01 6.06 4.16
CA GLU A 248 14.70 7.49 3.97
C GLU A 248 13.53 7.89 4.86
N VAL A 249 13.78 8.85 5.74
CA VAL A 249 12.77 9.45 6.60
C VAL A 249 12.30 10.74 5.95
N ILE A 250 11.04 10.77 5.53
CA ILE A 250 10.47 11.97 4.89
C ILE A 250 10.07 12.96 5.97
N THR A 251 10.76 14.09 5.99
CA THR A 251 10.48 15.16 6.96
C THR A 251 9.09 15.75 6.74
N ASP A 252 8.47 16.19 7.82
CA ASP A 252 7.16 16.83 7.80
C ASP A 252 6.08 15.98 7.10
N ALA A 253 6.16 14.66 7.27
CA ALA A 253 5.21 13.67 6.76
C ALA A 253 4.86 12.64 7.83
N GLY A 254 3.63 12.15 7.80
CA GLY A 254 3.11 11.04 8.57
C GLY A 254 2.97 9.80 7.71
N HIS A 255 1.81 9.11 7.79
CA HIS A 255 1.57 7.81 7.16
C HIS A 255 1.39 7.86 5.63
N SER A 256 1.26 9.04 5.05
CA SER A 256 1.04 9.20 3.60
C SER A 256 2.02 10.22 2.99
N PRO A 257 3.34 9.97 3.04
CA PRO A 257 4.35 10.94 2.61
C PRO A 257 4.21 11.36 1.16
N GLN A 258 3.65 10.52 0.29
CA GLN A 258 3.34 10.85 -1.11
C GLN A 258 2.32 11.99 -1.25
N PHE A 259 1.48 12.20 -0.23
CA PHE A 259 0.54 13.32 -0.17
C PHE A 259 1.03 14.46 0.71
N GLU A 260 1.66 14.14 1.85
CA GLU A 260 1.99 15.08 2.92
C GLU A 260 3.27 15.87 2.63
N ASN A 261 4.25 15.27 1.94
CA ASN A 261 5.43 15.94 1.39
C ASN A 261 5.78 15.37 -0.01
N PRO A 262 4.96 15.68 -1.03
CA PRO A 262 5.04 15.06 -2.35
C PRO A 262 6.36 15.30 -3.08
N ASP A 263 6.99 16.45 -2.87
CA ASP A 263 8.25 16.79 -3.55
C ASP A 263 9.42 16.01 -2.96
N ALA A 264 9.50 15.86 -1.63
CA ALA A 264 10.54 15.08 -0.98
C ALA A 264 10.37 13.58 -1.32
N TRP A 265 9.13 13.06 -1.24
CA TRP A 265 8.84 11.69 -1.62
C TRP A 265 9.24 11.40 -3.08
N ARG A 266 8.85 12.25 -4.02
CA ARG A 266 9.17 12.09 -5.44
C ARG A 266 10.66 12.13 -5.71
N ALA A 267 11.40 13.02 -5.05
CA ALA A 267 12.85 13.12 -5.19
C ALA A 267 13.54 11.83 -4.74
N VAL A 268 13.13 11.25 -3.59
CA VAL A 268 13.64 9.98 -3.06
C VAL A 268 13.34 8.83 -4.01
N MET A 269 12.10 8.76 -4.53
CA MET A 269 11.72 7.72 -5.48
C MET A 269 12.52 7.80 -6.78
N LEU A 270 12.65 8.97 -7.38
CA LEU A 270 13.40 9.17 -8.63
C LEU A 270 14.88 8.84 -8.46
N ASP A 271 15.49 9.21 -7.32
CA ASP A 271 16.87 8.89 -7.01
C ASP A 271 17.08 7.37 -6.87
N PHE A 272 16.20 6.67 -6.17
CA PHE A 272 16.24 5.21 -6.07
C PHE A 272 16.08 4.53 -7.44
N LEU A 273 15.07 4.93 -8.20
CA LEU A 273 14.74 4.37 -9.51
C LEU A 273 15.85 4.59 -10.57
N ALA A 274 16.66 5.63 -10.42
CA ALA A 274 17.82 5.86 -11.28
C ALA A 274 18.99 4.89 -11.00
N GLY A 275 18.97 4.24 -9.84
CA GLY A 275 20.03 3.30 -9.41
C GLY A 275 19.72 1.82 -9.65
N VAL A 276 18.51 1.47 -10.06
CA VAL A 276 18.03 0.09 -10.25
C VAL A 276 17.80 -0.27 -11.71
#